data_7a65953e90eb00a486f369040ce6cbaa
#
_entry.id   7a65953e90eb00a486f369040ce6cbaa
#
_cell.length_a   1.000
_cell.length_b   1.000
_cell.length_c   1.000
_cell.angle_alpha   90.00
_cell.angle_beta   90.00
_cell.angle_gamma   90.00
#
_symmetry.space_group_name_H-M   'P 1'
#
loop_
_entity.id
_entity.type
_entity.pdbx_description
1 polymer ?
#
loop_
_entity_poly.entity_id
_entity_poly.type
_entity_poly.pdbx_seq_one_letter_code
_entity_poly.pdbx_strand_id
1 'polypeptide(L)'
;VENKQEIPFVVERSWVAQDEHDDEVGSMAIEKDGDVDNEKLNKWLGKLLSERGVDIFRMKGFISIAGESRRFVFQGVHMLFDGQPDRPWGDTPRRNQLIFIGRNLDEEGMRKGFDECLV
;
A
#
# COMPACT_ATOMS: atom_id res chain seq x y z
N VAL A 1 -11.59 19.64 -8.47
CA VAL A 1 -11.49 19.31 -8.31
C VAL A 1 -11.04 18.38 -7.98
N GLU A 2 -11.01 18.12 -7.86
CA GLU A 2 -10.78 17.21 -7.50
C GLU A 2 -9.94 16.37 -7.99
N ASN A 3 -9.65 16.27 -8.78
CA ASN A 3 -8.92 15.45 -9.40
C ASN A 3 -7.61 15.40 -8.94
N LYS A 4 -7.17 16.23 -8.46
CA LYS A 4 -5.95 16.21 -8.03
C LYS A 4 -5.72 15.22 -7.07
N GLN A 5 -6.65 14.66 -6.57
CA GLN A 5 -6.44 13.78 -5.60
C GLN A 5 -5.88 12.55 -6.01
N GLU A 6 -5.85 12.24 -7.20
CA GLU A 6 -5.40 11.01 -7.57
C GLU A 6 -4.00 10.88 -7.50
N ILE A 7 -3.34 11.89 -7.40
CA ILE A 7 -2.03 11.81 -7.49
C ILE A 7 -1.24 11.58 -6.36
N PRO A 8 -1.67 11.67 -5.25
CA PRO A 8 -0.87 11.72 -4.09
C PRO A 8 0.14 10.67 -3.88
N PHE A 9 -0.10 9.51 -4.38
CA PHE A 9 0.77 8.48 -4.03
C PHE A 9 1.99 8.41 -4.84
N VAL A 10 1.95 8.97 -5.93
CA VAL A 10 3.00 8.80 -6.77
C VAL A 10 4.02 9.75 -6.61
N VAL A 11 3.65 10.87 -6.30
CA VAL A 11 4.51 11.80 -6.36
C VAL A 11 5.42 12.10 -5.34
N GLU A 12 5.49 11.41 -4.39
CA GLU A 12 6.32 11.73 -3.29
C GLU A 12 7.75 11.35 -3.58
N ARG A 13 8.35 11.99 -4.54
CA ARG A 13 9.70 11.71 -4.83
C ARG A 13 10.57 12.05 -3.68
N SER A 14 10.35 13.16 -3.01
CA SER A 14 11.15 13.52 -1.86
C SER A 14 10.96 12.54 -0.73
N TRP A 15 9.78 11.95 -0.66
CA TRP A 15 9.47 10.98 0.36
C TRP A 15 10.33 9.73 0.18
N VAL A 16 10.52 9.32 -1.05
CA VAL A 16 11.34 8.16 -1.33
C VAL A 16 12.81 8.52 -1.23
N ALA A 17 13.18 9.62 -1.78
CA ALA A 17 14.56 10.02 -1.81
C ALA A 17 15.17 10.19 -0.45
N GLN A 18 14.41 10.65 0.49
CA GLN A 18 14.92 10.83 1.80
C GLN A 18 15.43 9.56 2.40
N ASP A 19 14.80 8.47 2.11
CA ASP A 19 15.16 7.21 2.71
C ASP A 19 16.23 6.47 1.94
N GLU A 20 16.56 6.94 0.79
CA GLU A 20 17.57 6.28 0.00
C GLU A 20 18.98 6.68 0.40
N HIS A 21 19.12 7.53 1.37
CA HIS A 21 20.42 7.91 1.82
C HIS A 21 21.11 6.77 2.58
N ASP A 22 20.33 5.85 3.10
CA ASP A 22 20.88 4.74 3.84
C ASP A 22 20.94 3.56 2.89
N ASP A 23 22.09 2.93 2.76
CA ASP A 23 22.26 1.82 1.85
C ASP A 23 21.33 0.65 2.15
N GLU A 24 20.92 0.49 3.37
CA GLU A 24 20.04 -0.60 3.73
C GLU A 24 18.57 -0.28 3.52
N VAL A 25 18.26 0.97 3.29
CA VAL A 25 16.88 1.38 3.12
C VAL A 25 16.53 1.46 1.65
N GLY A 26 15.39 0.95 1.32
CA GLY A 26 14.91 0.99 -0.04
C GLY A 26 13.42 1.15 -0.10
N SER A 27 12.88 1.11 -1.29
CA SER A 27 11.45 1.24 -1.46
C SER A 27 10.99 0.19 -2.48
N MET A 28 9.73 -0.17 -2.39
CA MET A 28 9.12 -1.05 -3.38
C MET A 28 7.68 -0.66 -3.54
N ALA A 29 7.12 -0.98 -4.69
CA ALA A 29 5.72 -0.68 -4.98
C ALA A 29 5.02 -1.94 -5.45
N ILE A 30 3.75 -2.07 -5.05
CA ILE A 30 2.89 -3.12 -5.51
C ILE A 30 1.77 -2.45 -6.29
N GLU A 31 1.58 -2.84 -7.54
CA GLU A 31 0.53 -2.29 -8.36
C GLU A 31 -0.21 -3.43 -9.02
N LYS A 32 -1.49 -3.56 -8.75
CA LYS A 32 -2.31 -4.64 -9.29
C LYS A 32 -3.72 -4.15 -9.58
N ASP A 33 -4.29 -4.64 -10.65
CA ASP A 33 -5.67 -4.33 -10.99
C ASP A 33 -6.58 -5.30 -10.25
N GLY A 34 -7.82 -4.91 -10.08
CA GLY A 34 -8.82 -5.79 -9.50
C GLY A 34 -9.18 -5.47 -8.06
N ASP A 35 -9.96 -6.33 -7.47
CA ASP A 35 -10.43 -6.12 -6.11
C ASP A 35 -9.70 -7.03 -5.13
N VAL A 36 -9.62 -6.59 -3.90
CA VAL A 36 -8.95 -7.30 -2.84
C VAL A 36 -9.97 -7.76 -1.80
N ASP A 37 -9.81 -8.96 -1.31
CA ASP A 37 -10.67 -9.46 -0.23
C ASP A 37 -10.23 -8.85 1.09
N ASN A 38 -11.13 -8.19 1.76
CA ASN A 38 -10.81 -7.46 2.97
C ASN A 38 -10.22 -8.33 4.08
N GLU A 39 -10.78 -9.51 4.24
CA GLU A 39 -10.29 -10.42 5.26
C GLU A 39 -8.87 -10.88 4.98
N LYS A 40 -8.61 -11.24 3.74
CA LYS A 40 -7.28 -11.68 3.36
C LYS A 40 -6.28 -10.54 3.47
N LEU A 41 -6.71 -9.33 3.14
CA LEU A 41 -5.85 -8.16 3.24
C LEU A 41 -5.45 -7.91 4.69
N ASN A 42 -6.41 -7.99 5.58
CA ASN A 42 -6.14 -7.76 6.99
C ASN A 42 -5.19 -8.81 7.57
N LYS A 43 -5.36 -10.06 7.15
CA LYS A 43 -4.47 -11.11 7.60
C LYS A 43 -3.06 -10.90 7.06
N TRP A 44 -2.96 -10.51 5.80
CA TRP A 44 -1.66 -10.28 5.19
C TRP A 44 -0.93 -9.11 5.84
N LEU A 45 -1.63 -8.01 6.08
CA LEU A 45 -1.03 -6.87 6.74
C LEU A 45 -0.61 -7.19 8.17
N GLY A 46 -1.46 -7.94 8.88
CA GLY A 46 -1.13 -8.34 10.24
C GLY A 46 0.11 -9.20 10.30
N LYS A 47 0.22 -10.14 9.36
CA LYS A 47 1.38 -11.01 9.31
C LYS A 47 2.63 -10.21 8.95
N LEU A 48 2.49 -9.30 7.98
CA LEU A 48 3.61 -8.48 7.55
C LEU A 48 4.14 -7.63 8.71
N LEU A 49 3.23 -7.04 9.46
CA LEU A 49 3.63 -6.23 10.58
C LEU A 49 4.26 -7.06 11.70
N SER A 50 3.74 -8.24 11.94
CA SER A 50 4.27 -9.06 12.99
C SER A 50 5.66 -9.61 12.64
N GLU A 51 5.91 -9.87 11.38
CA GLU A 51 7.17 -10.45 10.95
C GLU A 51 8.21 -9.42 10.53
N ARG A 52 7.75 -8.32 9.97
CA ARG A 52 8.67 -7.34 9.41
C ARG A 52 8.39 -5.91 9.81
N GLY A 53 7.53 -5.71 10.79
CA GLY A 53 7.11 -4.36 11.15
C GLY A 53 8.25 -3.44 11.50
N VAL A 54 9.30 -3.96 12.15
CA VAL A 54 10.41 -3.13 12.55
C VAL A 54 11.23 -2.66 11.35
N ASP A 55 11.12 -3.35 10.23
CA ASP A 55 11.85 -3.01 9.03
C ASP A 55 11.03 -2.19 8.04
N ILE A 56 9.75 -1.98 8.31
CA ILE A 56 8.91 -1.19 7.44
C ILE A 56 8.73 0.17 8.08
N PHE A 57 9.36 1.19 7.49
CA PHE A 57 9.35 2.52 8.06
C PHE A 57 8.13 3.32 7.68
N ARG A 58 7.66 3.15 6.45
CA ARG A 58 6.49 3.86 5.96
C ARG A 58 5.77 3.05 4.91
N MET A 59 4.48 3.26 4.81
CA MET A 59 3.68 2.63 3.80
C MET A 59 2.55 3.59 3.42
N LYS A 60 2.22 3.64 2.14
CA LYS A 60 1.20 4.54 1.67
C LYS A 60 0.60 3.97 0.40
N GLY A 61 -0.67 4.15 0.21
CA GLY A 61 -1.30 3.69 -1.03
C GLY A 61 -2.81 3.64 -0.95
N PHE A 62 -3.40 3.00 -1.96
CA PHE A 62 -4.84 2.84 -1.99
C PHE A 62 -5.18 1.43 -2.45
N ILE A 63 -6.34 0.97 -2.03
CA ILE A 63 -6.79 -0.39 -2.27
C ILE A 63 -8.25 -0.38 -2.72
N SER A 64 -8.57 -1.27 -3.64
CA SER A 64 -9.94 -1.49 -4.05
C SER A 64 -10.45 -2.72 -3.31
N ILE A 65 -11.29 -2.52 -2.31
CA ILE A 65 -11.82 -3.61 -1.50
C ILE A 65 -13.07 -4.16 -2.18
N ALA A 66 -13.13 -5.47 -2.35
CA ALA A 66 -14.26 -6.12 -3.00
C ALA A 66 -15.54 -5.78 -2.24
N GLY A 67 -16.54 -5.36 -2.94
CA GLY A 67 -17.82 -5.03 -2.34
C GLY A 67 -17.94 -3.59 -1.85
N GLU A 68 -16.86 -2.85 -1.86
CA GLU A 68 -16.89 -1.46 -1.40
C GLU A 68 -16.94 -0.50 -2.58
N SER A 69 -17.79 0.50 -2.49
CA SER A 69 -17.92 1.46 -3.58
C SER A 69 -16.84 2.53 -3.54
N ARG A 70 -16.15 2.68 -2.44
CA ARG A 70 -15.12 3.68 -2.31
C ARG A 70 -13.75 3.05 -2.24
N ARG A 71 -12.76 3.77 -2.74
CA ARG A 71 -11.41 3.26 -2.58
C ARG A 71 -10.95 3.56 -1.15
N PHE A 72 -10.08 2.70 -0.65
CA PHE A 72 -9.55 2.90 0.69
C PHE A 72 -8.12 3.39 0.57
N VAL A 73 -7.80 4.42 1.33
CA VAL A 73 -6.47 4.98 1.38
C VAL A 73 -5.81 4.48 2.64
N PHE A 74 -4.62 3.90 2.49
CA PHE A 74 -3.88 3.36 3.62
C PHE A 74 -2.60 4.12 3.80
N GLN A 75 -2.20 4.30 5.05
CA GLN A 75 -0.90 4.85 5.33
C GLN A 75 -0.42 4.28 6.65
N GLY A 76 0.87 4.21 6.81
CA GLY A 76 1.45 3.67 8.02
C GLY A 76 2.81 4.25 8.28
N VAL A 77 3.14 4.39 9.58
CA VAL A 77 4.42 4.85 10.01
C VAL A 77 4.85 3.89 11.12
N HIS A 78 5.96 3.23 10.92
CA HIS A 78 6.44 2.26 11.87
C HIS A 78 5.44 1.12 11.96
N MET A 79 4.91 0.75 12.95
CA MET A 79 4.00 -0.37 13.05
C MET A 79 2.54 0.05 13.16
N LEU A 80 2.25 1.30 12.81
CA LEU A 80 0.89 1.79 12.88
C LEU A 80 0.32 1.98 11.49
N PHE A 81 -0.67 1.18 11.14
CA PHE A 81 -1.33 1.28 9.84
C PHE A 81 -2.74 1.81 10.04
N ASP A 82 -3.16 2.62 9.12
CA ASP A 82 -4.48 3.21 9.19
C ASP A 82 -5.09 3.22 7.80
N GLY A 83 -6.33 2.78 7.68
CA GLY A 83 -7.04 2.76 6.41
C GLY A 83 -8.35 3.48 6.54
N GLN A 84 -8.68 4.32 5.56
CA GLN A 84 -9.90 5.08 5.57
C GLN A 84 -10.54 5.11 4.20
N PRO A 85 -11.87 5.10 4.12
CA PRO A 85 -12.51 5.23 2.84
C PRO A 85 -12.25 6.64 2.28
N ASP A 86 -12.06 6.70 0.98
CA ASP A 86 -11.81 7.96 0.33
C ASP A 86 -13.01 8.20 -0.60
N ARG A 87 -12.82 8.44 -1.85
CA ARG A 87 -13.88 8.77 -2.76
C ARG A 87 -14.37 7.54 -3.51
N PRO A 88 -15.58 7.60 -4.06
CA PRO A 88 -16.12 6.47 -4.81
C PRO A 88 -15.28 6.18 -6.04
N TRP A 89 -15.23 4.92 -6.45
CA TRP A 89 -14.55 4.55 -7.66
C TRP A 89 -15.29 5.08 -8.90
N GLY A 90 -16.62 5.06 -8.84
CA GLY A 90 -17.41 5.49 -9.99
C GLY A 90 -17.03 4.71 -11.22
N ASP A 91 -16.68 5.41 -12.29
CA ASP A 91 -16.27 4.77 -13.51
C ASP A 91 -14.75 4.55 -13.56
N THR A 92 -14.04 4.90 -12.54
CA THR A 92 -12.60 4.73 -12.51
C THR A 92 -12.27 3.26 -12.40
N PRO A 93 -11.35 2.75 -13.20
CA PRO A 93 -10.96 1.34 -13.10
C PRO A 93 -10.40 1.05 -11.72
N ARG A 94 -10.78 -0.07 -11.17
CA ARG A 94 -10.34 -0.43 -9.84
C ARG A 94 -8.93 -1.00 -9.88
N ARG A 95 -8.10 -0.45 -9.04
CA ARG A 95 -6.72 -0.91 -8.99
C ARG A 95 -6.15 -0.63 -7.61
N ASN A 96 -5.03 -1.24 -7.32
CA ASN A 96 -4.39 -1.13 -6.04
C ASN A 96 -2.96 -0.67 -6.22
N GLN A 97 -2.51 0.20 -5.33
CA GLN A 97 -1.13 0.65 -5.35
C GLN A 97 -0.68 0.84 -3.92
N LEU A 98 0.42 0.20 -3.55
CA LEU A 98 1.00 0.36 -2.23
C LEU A 98 2.49 0.61 -2.39
N ILE A 99 3.01 1.55 -1.64
CA ILE A 99 4.43 1.86 -1.66
C ILE A 99 4.95 1.66 -0.24
N PHE A 100 6.01 0.88 -0.13
CA PHE A 100 6.62 0.61 1.15
C PHE A 100 8.04 1.14 1.16
N ILE A 101 8.46 1.71 2.27
CA ILE A 101 9.83 2.16 2.45
C ILE A 101 10.35 1.50 3.72
N GLY A 102 11.46 0.84 3.60
CA GLY A 102 12.00 0.12 4.74
C GLY A 102 13.31 -0.56 4.42
N ARG A 103 13.69 -1.47 5.29
CA ARG A 103 14.97 -2.14 5.19
C ARG A 103 14.75 -3.62 4.97
N ASN A 104 15.60 -4.22 4.14
CA ASN A 104 15.52 -5.67 3.89
C ASN A 104 14.14 -6.13 3.47
N LEU A 105 13.49 -5.36 2.59
CA LEU A 105 12.15 -5.70 2.16
C LEU A 105 12.18 -6.91 1.24
N ASP A 106 11.35 -7.89 1.55
CA ASP A 106 11.25 -9.10 0.74
C ASP A 106 10.22 -8.81 -0.36
N GLU A 107 10.65 -8.15 -1.42
CA GLU A 107 9.74 -7.70 -2.46
C GLU A 107 8.96 -8.83 -3.09
N GLU A 108 9.63 -9.93 -3.38
CA GLU A 108 8.97 -11.05 -4.03
C GLU A 108 7.91 -11.65 -3.13
N GLY A 109 8.25 -11.88 -1.88
CA GLY A 109 7.29 -12.43 -0.92
C GLY A 109 6.13 -11.49 -0.65
N MET A 110 6.42 -10.20 -0.59
CA MET A 110 5.36 -9.22 -0.35
C MET A 110 4.40 -9.15 -1.54
N ARG A 111 4.93 -9.19 -2.76
CA ARG A 111 4.05 -9.16 -3.93
C ARG A 111 3.23 -10.43 -4.03
N LYS A 112 3.83 -11.56 -3.73
CA LYS A 112 3.11 -12.83 -3.76
C LYS A 112 2.00 -12.84 -2.71
N GLY A 113 2.30 -12.35 -1.52
CA GLY A 113 1.30 -12.29 -0.46
C GLY A 113 0.12 -11.40 -0.84
N PHE A 114 0.41 -10.28 -1.49
CA PHE A 114 -0.66 -9.40 -1.91
C PHE A 114 -1.49 -10.04 -3.01
N ASP A 115 -0.86 -10.75 -3.94
CA ASP A 115 -1.58 -11.42 -5.01
C ASP A 115 -2.60 -12.41 -4.45
N GLU A 116 -2.27 -13.03 -3.35
CA GLU A 116 -3.18 -13.99 -2.71
C GLU A 116 -4.38 -13.30 -2.07
N CYS A 117 -4.33 -11.99 -1.90
CA CYS A 117 -5.46 -11.26 -1.36
C CYS A 117 -6.48 -10.88 -2.45
N LEU A 118 -6.10 -11.01 -3.71
CA LEU A 118 -7.00 -10.63 -4.79
C LEU A 118 -8.14 -11.63 -4.92
N VAL A 119 -9.31 -11.12 -5.27
CA VAL A 119 -10.47 -12.00 -5.46
C VAL A 119 -10.52 -12.57 -6.85
#